data_967d85c7c2bc0db9ae007921c4f386a2
#
_entry.id   967d85c7c2bc0db9ae007921c4f386a2
#
_cell.length_a   1.000
_cell.length_b   1.000
_cell.length_c   1.000
_cell.angle_alpha   90.00
_cell.angle_beta   90.00
_cell.angle_gamma   90.00
#
_symmetry.space_group_name_H-M   'P 1'
#
loop_
_entity.id
_entity.type
_entity.pdbx_description
1 polymer ?
#
loop_
_entity_poly.entity_id
_entity_poly.type
_entity_poly.pdbx_seq_one_letter_code
_entity_poly.pdbx_strand_id
1 'polypeptide(L)'
;MYTEFYFWYTVYKDRPMNAEQNALMTRIGPATPCGALLRSYWQPAALVDEFNPTLDPRMEKRPLKAVRLLGQDLVLFRDGKGDYGLLDRDCPHRGADLSFGRAEGDGLRCPFHGWKFDVQGRCLETPAEPAGSKLCERVKQRNYPVKVQSGVIFA
;
A
#
# COMPACT_ATOMS: atom_id res chain seq x y z
N MET A 1 22.01 -39.82 12.22
CA MET A 1 21.26 -38.53 12.01
C MET A 1 22.12 -37.40 11.46
N TYR A 2 23.47 -37.45 11.52
CA TYR A 2 24.38 -36.43 10.97
C TYR A 2 24.80 -36.66 9.51
N THR A 3 24.64 -37.86 8.97
CA THR A 3 25.08 -38.24 7.62
C THR A 3 24.20 -37.66 6.50
N GLU A 4 22.90 -37.50 6.71
CA GLU A 4 21.99 -36.92 5.71
C GLU A 4 22.20 -35.41 5.54
N PHE A 5 22.49 -34.68 6.62
CA PHE A 5 22.77 -33.26 6.57
C PHE A 5 24.03 -32.93 5.76
N TYR A 6 25.09 -33.74 5.90
CA TYR A 6 26.32 -33.62 5.12
C TYR A 6 26.10 -33.96 3.64
N PHE A 7 25.25 -34.93 3.32
CA PHE A 7 24.93 -35.29 1.94
C PHE A 7 24.22 -34.11 1.24
N TRP A 8 23.21 -33.51 1.85
CA TRP A 8 22.52 -32.34 1.31
C TRP A 8 23.45 -31.13 1.16
N TYR A 9 24.28 -30.86 2.15
CA TYR A 9 25.25 -29.78 2.09
C TYR A 9 26.26 -29.94 0.94
N THR A 10 26.76 -31.13 0.72
CA THR A 10 27.73 -31.43 -0.35
C THR A 10 27.09 -31.37 -1.74
N VAL A 11 25.85 -31.83 -1.91
CA VAL A 11 25.13 -31.82 -3.19
C VAL A 11 24.78 -30.40 -3.64
N TYR A 12 24.52 -29.49 -2.71
CA TYR A 12 24.13 -28.11 -3.04
C TYR A 12 25.30 -27.11 -3.05
N LYS A 13 26.43 -27.45 -2.41
CA LYS A 13 27.59 -26.56 -2.32
C LYS A 13 28.18 -26.18 -3.69
N ASP A 14 28.05 -27.05 -4.67
CA ASP A 14 28.69 -26.90 -5.98
C ASP A 14 27.68 -26.52 -7.10
N ARG A 15 26.45 -26.14 -6.75
CA ARG A 15 25.45 -25.62 -7.70
C ARG A 15 25.06 -24.20 -7.30
N PRO A 16 25.86 -23.21 -7.67
CA PRO A 16 25.47 -21.81 -7.42
C PRO A 16 24.18 -21.53 -8.16
N MET A 17 23.26 -20.85 -7.48
CA MET A 17 21.99 -20.41 -8.06
C MET A 17 22.28 -19.57 -9.31
N ASN A 18 21.71 -19.92 -10.44
CA ASN A 18 21.86 -19.15 -11.66
C ASN A 18 21.03 -17.85 -11.60
N ALA A 19 21.28 -16.93 -12.54
CA ALA A 19 20.62 -15.62 -12.58
C ALA A 19 19.08 -15.72 -12.70
N GLU A 20 18.56 -16.73 -13.40
CA GLU A 20 17.14 -16.96 -13.57
C GLU A 20 16.49 -17.42 -12.26
N GLN A 21 17.08 -18.38 -11.57
CA GLN A 21 16.64 -18.85 -10.26
C GLN A 21 16.69 -17.73 -9.23
N ASN A 22 17.76 -16.93 -9.25
CA ASN A 22 17.86 -15.77 -8.38
C ASN A 22 16.74 -14.76 -8.67
N ALA A 23 16.49 -14.43 -9.93
CA ALA A 23 15.41 -13.53 -10.32
C ALA A 23 14.03 -14.05 -9.91
N LEU A 24 13.79 -15.36 -10.04
CA LEU A 24 12.53 -16.00 -9.60
C LEU A 24 12.27 -15.79 -8.11
N MET A 25 13.31 -15.88 -7.29
CA MET A 25 13.21 -15.78 -5.82
C MET A 25 13.28 -14.35 -5.29
N THR A 26 13.85 -13.40 -6.03
CA THR A 26 14.13 -12.05 -5.52
C THR A 26 13.28 -10.96 -6.14
N ARG A 27 12.69 -11.18 -7.30
CA ARG A 27 11.78 -10.21 -7.90
C ARG A 27 10.42 -10.26 -7.21
N ILE A 28 10.07 -9.19 -6.49
CA ILE A 28 8.87 -9.09 -5.65
C ILE A 28 7.78 -8.19 -6.23
N GLY A 29 8.00 -7.62 -7.42
CA GLY A 29 7.03 -6.75 -8.08
C GLY A 29 5.71 -7.45 -8.42
N PRO A 30 4.69 -6.69 -8.87
CA PRO A 30 3.46 -7.27 -9.42
C PRO A 30 3.77 -8.23 -10.56
N ALA A 31 2.99 -9.32 -10.68
CA ALA A 31 3.14 -10.37 -11.69
C ALA A 31 4.46 -11.18 -11.62
N THR A 32 5.23 -11.09 -10.52
CA THR A 32 6.35 -12.00 -10.30
C THR A 32 5.94 -13.15 -9.37
N PRO A 33 6.49 -14.38 -9.52
CA PRO A 33 6.11 -15.53 -8.68
C PRO A 33 6.36 -15.29 -7.18
N CYS A 34 7.54 -14.78 -6.81
CA CYS A 34 7.84 -14.45 -5.42
C CYS A 34 6.94 -13.30 -4.91
N GLY A 35 6.69 -12.29 -5.73
CA GLY A 35 5.77 -11.21 -5.39
C GLY A 35 4.33 -11.69 -5.18
N ALA A 36 3.85 -12.62 -5.99
CA ALA A 36 2.53 -13.24 -5.81
C ALA A 36 2.45 -14.05 -4.50
N LEU A 37 3.49 -14.82 -4.19
CA LEU A 37 3.57 -15.56 -2.92
C LEU A 37 3.55 -14.61 -1.71
N LEU A 38 4.40 -13.58 -1.71
CA LEU A 38 4.49 -12.64 -0.60
C LEU A 38 3.18 -11.85 -0.38
N ARG A 39 2.42 -11.56 -1.45
CA ARG A 39 1.11 -10.91 -1.36
C ARG A 39 0.01 -11.79 -0.78
N SER A 40 0.26 -13.07 -0.58
CA SER A 40 -0.67 -13.97 0.13
C SER A 40 -0.56 -13.83 1.66
N TYR A 41 0.38 -13.04 2.14
CA TYR A 41 0.63 -12.82 3.56
C TYR A 41 0.56 -11.33 3.90
N TRP A 42 0.13 -11.03 5.12
CA TRP A 42 0.14 -9.67 5.64
C TRP A 42 1.56 -9.11 5.72
N GLN A 43 1.78 -7.96 5.09
CA GLN A 43 3.06 -7.25 5.09
C GLN A 43 3.00 -6.07 6.05
N PRO A 44 4.02 -5.82 6.89
CA PRO A 44 4.07 -4.62 7.70
C PRO A 44 4.23 -3.38 6.81
N ALA A 45 3.31 -2.43 6.95
CA ALA A 45 3.29 -1.20 6.15
C ALA A 45 3.81 0.01 6.93
N ALA A 46 3.44 0.13 8.23
CA ALA A 46 3.84 1.22 9.10
C ALA A 46 3.58 0.85 10.58
N LEU A 47 4.07 1.68 11.50
CA LEU A 47 3.65 1.67 12.90
C LEU A 47 2.47 2.64 13.11
N VAL A 48 1.58 2.30 14.04
CA VAL A 48 0.48 3.21 14.46
C VAL A 48 1.05 4.53 14.99
N ASP A 49 2.17 4.46 15.71
CA ASP A 49 2.83 5.63 16.29
C ASP A 49 3.34 6.62 15.24
N GLU A 50 3.58 6.18 14.01
CA GLU A 50 3.93 7.09 12.91
C GLU A 50 2.79 8.03 12.50
N PHE A 51 1.55 7.75 12.94
CA PHE A 51 0.36 8.60 12.76
C PHE A 51 -0.03 9.37 14.05
N ASN A 52 0.83 9.34 15.07
CA ASN A 52 0.58 10.02 16.33
C ASN A 52 1.03 11.49 16.25
N PRO A 53 0.10 12.47 16.37
CA PRO A 53 0.45 13.90 16.32
C PRO A 53 1.42 14.34 17.43
N THR A 54 1.45 13.64 18.56
CA THR A 54 2.39 13.91 19.65
C THR A 54 3.82 13.60 19.26
N LEU A 55 4.04 12.59 18.42
CA LEU A 55 5.35 12.17 17.92
C LEU A 55 5.73 12.91 16.62
N ASP A 56 4.76 13.13 15.74
CA ASP A 56 4.92 13.91 14.51
C ASP A 56 3.76 14.90 14.36
N PRO A 57 3.95 16.19 14.69
CA PRO A 57 2.90 17.22 14.62
C PRO A 57 2.28 17.39 13.21
N ARG A 58 2.96 16.95 12.15
CA ARG A 58 2.39 16.98 10.79
C ARG A 58 1.19 16.06 10.65
N MET A 59 1.13 14.99 11.45
CA MET A 59 0.05 14.00 11.43
C MET A 59 -1.28 14.53 11.98
N GLU A 60 -1.27 15.65 12.71
CA GLU A 60 -2.52 16.34 13.12
C GLU A 60 -3.28 16.88 11.90
N LYS A 61 -2.56 17.51 10.99
CA LYS A 61 -3.15 18.18 9.81
C LYS A 61 -3.18 17.27 8.59
N ARG A 62 -2.28 16.29 8.53
CA ARG A 62 -2.06 15.47 7.34
C ARG A 62 -1.67 14.03 7.72
N PRO A 63 -2.61 13.24 8.27
CA PRO A 63 -2.35 11.87 8.70
C PRO A 63 -2.27 10.92 7.48
N LEU A 64 -1.23 11.10 6.67
CA LEU A 64 -0.96 10.27 5.49
C LEU A 64 0.54 10.17 5.23
N LYS A 65 0.94 9.06 4.63
CA LYS A 65 2.34 8.83 4.27
C LYS A 65 2.45 7.98 2.99
N ALA A 66 3.45 8.29 2.16
CA ALA A 66 3.84 7.41 1.07
C ALA A 66 4.50 6.15 1.63
N VAL A 67 4.08 4.99 1.16
CA VAL A 67 4.70 3.70 1.52
C VAL A 67 5.00 2.91 0.24
N ARG A 68 6.03 2.07 0.29
CA ARG A 68 6.37 1.18 -0.82
C ARG A 68 6.38 -0.25 -0.32
N LEU A 69 5.43 -1.05 -0.83
CA LEU A 69 5.31 -2.46 -0.47
C LEU A 69 5.44 -3.34 -1.70
N LEU A 70 6.31 -4.33 -1.61
CA LEU A 70 6.52 -5.32 -2.68
C LEU A 70 6.68 -4.69 -4.08
N GLY A 71 7.38 -3.55 -4.15
CA GLY A 71 7.63 -2.81 -5.40
C GLY A 71 6.47 -1.94 -5.90
N GLN A 72 5.39 -1.79 -5.12
CA GLN A 72 4.27 -0.90 -5.43
C GLN A 72 4.33 0.38 -4.60
N ASP A 73 4.10 1.51 -5.24
CA ASP A 73 4.01 2.81 -4.58
C ASP A 73 2.56 3.06 -4.17
N LEU A 74 2.36 3.23 -2.86
CA LEU A 74 1.06 3.32 -2.23
C LEU A 74 0.99 4.55 -1.33
N VAL A 75 -0.22 4.94 -0.95
CA VAL A 75 -0.46 5.93 0.10
C VAL A 75 -1.27 5.31 1.23
N LEU A 76 -0.70 5.35 2.43
CA LEU A 76 -1.38 4.97 3.66
C LEU A 76 -1.88 6.25 4.33
N PHE A 77 -3.15 6.28 4.72
CA PHE A 77 -3.74 7.44 5.40
C PHE A 77 -4.68 6.99 6.51
N ARG A 78 -4.92 7.87 7.44
CA ARG A 78 -5.93 7.72 8.48
C ARG A 78 -7.02 8.75 8.25
N ASP A 79 -8.27 8.31 8.17
CA ASP A 79 -9.41 9.21 8.01
C ASP A 79 -9.84 9.86 9.34
N GLY A 80 -10.82 10.76 9.27
CA GLY A 80 -11.34 11.46 10.45
C GLY A 80 -12.14 10.58 11.43
N LYS A 81 -12.47 9.34 11.02
CA LYS A 81 -13.09 8.32 11.90
C LYS A 81 -12.05 7.49 12.63
N GLY A 82 -10.78 7.60 12.22
CA GLY A 82 -9.68 6.84 12.76
C GLY A 82 -9.36 5.56 11.98
N ASP A 83 -10.05 5.30 10.87
CA ASP A 83 -9.83 4.15 10.02
C ASP A 83 -8.63 4.36 9.11
N TYR A 84 -7.87 3.27 8.86
CA TYR A 84 -6.74 3.31 7.95
C TYR A 84 -7.14 2.84 6.56
N GLY A 85 -6.72 3.59 5.53
CA GLY A 85 -6.86 3.23 4.14
C GLY A 85 -5.51 3.12 3.44
N LEU A 86 -5.36 2.12 2.57
CA LEU A 86 -4.19 1.96 1.73
C LEU A 86 -4.63 1.92 0.27
N LEU A 87 -4.20 2.91 -0.50
CA LEU A 87 -4.57 3.10 -1.90
C LEU A 87 -3.34 3.12 -2.81
N ASP A 88 -3.52 2.81 -4.10
CA ASP A 88 -2.51 3.15 -5.10
C ASP A 88 -2.21 4.64 -5.02
N ARG A 89 -0.93 5.01 -5.17
CA ARG A 89 -0.48 6.38 -4.99
C ARG A 89 -0.95 7.32 -6.10
N ASP A 90 -1.11 6.81 -7.31
CA ASP A 90 -1.50 7.59 -8.46
C ASP A 90 -3.03 7.73 -8.55
N CYS A 91 -3.51 8.98 -8.55
CA CYS A 91 -4.93 9.28 -8.70
C CYS A 91 -5.47 8.76 -10.06
N PRO A 92 -6.60 8.02 -10.09
CA PRO A 92 -7.13 7.43 -11.32
C PRO A 92 -7.62 8.47 -12.34
N HIS A 93 -7.72 9.74 -11.95
CA HIS A 93 -8.11 10.82 -12.85
C HIS A 93 -6.97 11.16 -13.84
N ARG A 94 -5.81 11.58 -13.33
CA ARG A 94 -4.66 12.04 -14.14
C ARG A 94 -3.31 11.72 -13.48
N GLY A 95 -3.19 10.67 -12.71
CA GLY A 95 -1.92 10.21 -12.15
C GLY A 95 -1.29 11.14 -11.09
N ALA A 96 -2.07 12.09 -10.52
CA ALA A 96 -1.53 12.93 -9.47
C ALA A 96 -1.21 12.12 -8.21
N ASP A 97 -0.07 12.38 -7.60
CA ASP A 97 0.39 11.68 -6.40
C ASP A 97 -0.49 12.02 -5.19
N LEU A 98 -1.26 11.04 -4.73
CA LEU A 98 -2.17 11.16 -3.59
C LEU A 98 -1.43 11.34 -2.26
N SER A 99 -0.13 11.02 -2.20
CA SER A 99 0.66 11.27 -0.99
C SER A 99 0.87 12.76 -0.69
N PHE A 100 0.58 13.65 -1.66
CA PHE A 100 0.50 15.10 -1.46
C PHE A 100 -0.93 15.59 -1.15
N GLY A 101 -1.89 14.70 -1.06
CA GLY A 101 -3.29 14.98 -0.76
C GLY A 101 -3.55 15.42 0.68
N ARG A 102 -4.84 15.45 1.03
CA ARG A 102 -5.32 15.77 2.38
C ARG A 102 -6.30 14.70 2.84
N ALA A 103 -6.08 14.15 4.03
CA ALA A 103 -7.10 13.36 4.70
C ALA A 103 -8.17 14.32 5.25
N GLU A 104 -9.41 14.14 4.85
CA GLU A 104 -10.54 15.02 5.20
C GLU A 104 -11.76 14.17 5.56
N GLY A 105 -12.22 14.30 6.82
CA GLY A 105 -13.43 13.62 7.26
C GLY A 105 -13.39 12.11 7.01
N ASP A 106 -14.03 11.65 5.95
CA ASP A 106 -14.23 10.24 5.61
C ASP A 106 -13.34 9.75 4.45
N GLY A 107 -12.29 10.50 4.07
CA GLY A 107 -11.45 10.06 2.96
C GLY A 107 -10.21 10.90 2.68
N LEU A 108 -9.53 10.55 1.59
CA LEU A 108 -8.33 11.19 1.06
C LEU A 108 -8.69 12.01 -0.18
N ARG A 109 -8.40 13.32 -0.14
CA ARG A 109 -8.63 14.26 -1.24
C ARG A 109 -7.36 14.42 -2.08
N CYS A 110 -7.50 14.22 -3.38
CA CYS A 110 -6.46 14.46 -4.37
C CYS A 110 -6.06 15.95 -4.40
N PRO A 111 -4.74 16.27 -4.42
CA PRO A 111 -4.28 17.66 -4.39
C PRO A 111 -4.53 18.41 -5.70
N PHE A 112 -4.77 17.68 -6.81
CA PHE A 112 -4.83 18.29 -8.13
C PHE A 112 -6.24 18.79 -8.49
N HIS A 113 -7.24 17.89 -8.55
CA HIS A 113 -8.62 18.28 -8.94
C HIS A 113 -9.66 17.98 -7.86
N GLY A 114 -9.22 17.66 -6.64
CA GLY A 114 -10.09 17.51 -5.50
C GLY A 114 -10.92 16.21 -5.48
N TRP A 115 -10.66 15.22 -6.34
CA TRP A 115 -11.32 13.93 -6.24
C TRP A 115 -11.05 13.30 -4.89
N LYS A 116 -12.08 12.77 -4.25
CA LYS A 116 -12.00 12.24 -2.89
C LYS A 116 -12.35 10.76 -2.87
N PHE A 117 -11.56 9.99 -2.14
CA PHE A 117 -11.70 8.53 -2.03
C PHE A 117 -11.74 8.12 -0.57
N ASP A 118 -12.63 7.18 -0.23
CA ASP A 118 -12.66 6.60 1.11
C ASP A 118 -11.57 5.53 1.31
N VAL A 119 -11.52 4.93 2.51
CA VAL A 119 -10.54 3.89 2.86
C VAL A 119 -10.71 2.61 2.04
N GLN A 120 -11.85 2.39 1.39
CA GLN A 120 -12.10 1.30 0.45
C GLN A 120 -11.88 1.70 -1.01
N GLY A 121 -11.37 2.90 -1.27
CA GLY A 121 -11.09 3.42 -2.62
C GLY A 121 -12.35 3.83 -3.39
N ARG A 122 -13.53 3.89 -2.78
CA ARG A 122 -14.75 4.39 -3.43
C ARG A 122 -14.62 5.90 -3.64
N CYS A 123 -14.97 6.36 -4.82
CA CYS A 123 -15.04 7.79 -5.08
C CYS A 123 -16.21 8.41 -4.30
N LEU A 124 -15.93 9.43 -3.51
CA LEU A 124 -16.91 10.17 -2.73
C LEU A 124 -17.30 11.48 -3.40
N GLU A 125 -16.33 12.16 -4.03
CA GLU A 125 -16.53 13.48 -4.62
C GLU A 125 -15.70 13.67 -5.89
N THR A 126 -16.30 14.35 -6.87
CA THR A 126 -15.67 14.84 -8.11
C THR A 126 -16.08 16.32 -8.32
N PRO A 127 -15.44 17.29 -7.63
CA PRO A 127 -15.95 18.66 -7.51
C PRO A 127 -16.12 19.42 -8.82
N ALA A 128 -15.38 19.06 -9.87
CA ALA A 128 -15.45 19.70 -11.19
C ALA A 128 -16.58 19.18 -12.08
N GLU A 129 -17.29 18.13 -11.62
CA GLU A 129 -18.38 17.52 -12.38
C GLU A 129 -19.70 18.26 -12.17
N PRO A 130 -20.57 18.32 -13.19
CA PRO A 130 -21.89 18.91 -13.05
C PRO A 130 -22.75 18.22 -11.97
N ALA A 131 -23.67 18.97 -11.38
CA ALA A 131 -24.64 18.42 -10.46
C ALA A 131 -25.42 17.25 -11.09
N GLY A 132 -25.49 16.11 -10.40
CA GLY A 132 -26.13 14.88 -10.89
C GLY A 132 -25.22 13.98 -11.74
N SER A 133 -23.95 14.32 -11.91
CA SER A 133 -22.97 13.42 -12.54
C SER A 133 -22.89 12.09 -11.78
N LYS A 134 -22.88 10.98 -12.52
CA LYS A 134 -22.71 9.62 -11.97
C LYS A 134 -21.24 9.16 -12.07
N LEU A 135 -20.30 10.08 -12.23
CA LEU A 135 -18.90 9.74 -12.41
C LEU A 135 -18.34 9.01 -11.17
N CYS A 136 -18.63 9.49 -9.96
CA CYS A 136 -18.21 8.84 -8.71
C CYS A 136 -18.66 7.37 -8.61
N GLU A 137 -19.84 7.03 -9.14
CA GLU A 137 -20.35 5.64 -9.11
C GLU A 137 -19.52 4.69 -9.99
N ARG A 138 -18.81 5.24 -10.98
CA ARG A 138 -18.02 4.48 -11.97
C ARG A 138 -16.53 4.46 -11.67
N VAL A 139 -16.06 5.37 -10.81
CA VAL A 139 -14.66 5.52 -10.47
C VAL A 139 -14.37 4.84 -9.15
N LYS A 140 -13.32 4.04 -9.15
CA LYS A 140 -12.78 3.43 -7.93
C LYS A 140 -11.26 3.54 -7.95
N GLN A 141 -10.67 4.01 -6.86
CA GLN A 141 -9.24 3.92 -6.64
C GLN A 141 -8.89 2.50 -6.16
N ARG A 142 -7.80 1.94 -6.69
CA ARG A 142 -7.33 0.64 -6.20
C ARG A 142 -6.96 0.75 -4.73
N ASN A 143 -7.51 -0.16 -3.95
CA ASN A 143 -7.29 -0.23 -2.51
C ASN A 143 -6.79 -1.61 -2.09
N TYR A 144 -6.16 -1.66 -0.92
CA TYR A 144 -5.63 -2.87 -0.31
C TYR A 144 -6.20 -3.03 1.09
N PRO A 145 -6.44 -4.26 1.55
CA PRO A 145 -6.92 -4.50 2.89
C PRO A 145 -5.89 -4.03 3.91
N VAL A 146 -6.36 -3.45 5.02
CA VAL A 146 -5.51 -2.98 6.11
C VAL A 146 -5.97 -3.63 7.41
N LYS A 147 -5.02 -4.07 8.24
CA LYS A 147 -5.24 -4.61 9.56
C LYS A 147 -4.26 -4.00 10.54
N VAL A 148 -4.76 -3.54 11.70
CA VAL A 148 -3.93 -3.10 12.82
C VAL A 148 -3.83 -4.22 13.84
N GLN A 149 -2.61 -4.56 14.23
CA GLN A 149 -2.34 -5.55 15.28
C GLN A 149 -1.07 -5.18 16.04
N SER A 150 -1.15 -5.14 17.37
CA SER A 150 -0.01 -4.86 18.27
C SER A 150 0.80 -3.62 17.89
N GLY A 151 0.11 -2.53 17.50
CA GLY A 151 0.77 -1.27 17.12
C GLY A 151 1.37 -1.24 15.71
N VAL A 152 1.22 -2.34 14.94
CA VAL A 152 1.68 -2.42 13.54
C VAL A 152 0.48 -2.39 12.60
N ILE A 153 0.60 -1.61 11.53
CA ILE A 153 -0.36 -1.55 10.42
C ILE A 153 0.14 -2.50 9.34
N PHE A 154 -0.64 -3.53 9.05
CA PHE A 154 -0.39 -4.52 8.01
C PHE A 154 -1.28 -4.29 6.79
N ALA A 155 -0.77 -4.70 5.61
CA ALA A 155 -1.50 -4.69 4.34
C ALA A 155 -1.30 -5.99 3.56
#